data_13786dfa3a24ca4431ed26255a8db0df
#
_entry.id   13786dfa3a24ca4431ed26255a8db0df
#
_cell.length_a   1.000
_cell.length_b   1.000
_cell.length_c   1.000
_cell.angle_alpha   90.00
_cell.angle_beta   90.00
_cell.angle_gamma   90.00
#
_symmetry.space_group_name_H-M   'P 1'
#
loop_
_entity.id
_entity.type
_entity.pdbx_description
1 polymer ?
#
loop_
_entity_poly.entity_id
_entity_poly.type
_entity_poly.pdbx_seq_one_letter_code
_entity_poly.pdbx_strand_id
1 'polypeptide(L)'
;PRDYLSTYVLFGSLALAVLALIWVHPELNTPAFRGGFSEEQGPVWPMLFVLVACGAVSGFHSLVAGGTTSKQLATESQGRPIAYGGMLTEGVVAVVTVLLVSGGLYWVAPGGGVDMNTLGFRETLKSGGWILAYGHGFGNLVNQMLPFISFAFASMIAVLALNTFVLTTLDSAVRITRFILQESIGQKVSVFQSKYICTIFVVIFAYLIGATDGWEKIWPIFGATNQLIAAIALFVIATWLM
;
A
#
# COMPACT_ATOMS: atom_id res chain seq x y z
N PRO A 1 14.32 17.25 -1.61
CA PRO A 1 13.07 17.95 -1.33
C PRO A 1 11.85 17.02 -1.39
N ARG A 2 11.74 16.14 -2.41
CA ARG A 2 10.59 15.22 -2.57
C ARG A 2 10.42 14.29 -1.38
N ASP A 3 11.49 13.70 -0.90
CA ASP A 3 11.45 12.71 0.18
C ASP A 3 11.00 13.34 1.51
N TYR A 4 11.45 14.57 1.78
CA TYR A 4 10.97 15.34 2.94
C TYR A 4 9.48 15.66 2.83
N LEU A 5 9.03 16.12 1.65
CA LEU A 5 7.61 16.41 1.42
C LEU A 5 6.76 15.15 1.63
N SER A 6 7.15 14.02 1.05
CA SER A 6 6.45 12.74 1.21
C SER A 6 6.39 12.31 2.68
N THR A 7 7.49 12.49 3.43
CA THR A 7 7.56 12.18 4.85
C THR A 7 6.60 13.07 5.67
N TYR A 8 6.61 14.38 5.47
CA TYR A 8 5.71 15.28 6.19
C TYR A 8 4.24 15.04 5.85
N VAL A 9 3.92 14.77 4.59
CA VAL A 9 2.55 14.45 4.15
C VAL A 9 2.09 13.14 4.78
N LEU A 10 2.93 12.09 4.79
CA LEU A 10 2.60 10.80 5.40
C LEU A 10 2.38 10.93 6.91
N PHE A 11 3.36 11.44 7.63
CA PHE A 11 3.25 11.53 9.11
C PHE A 11 2.20 12.56 9.54
N GLY A 12 2.03 13.65 8.80
CA GLY A 12 0.98 14.63 9.07
C GLY A 12 -0.43 14.05 8.87
N SER A 13 -0.66 13.32 7.78
CA SER A 13 -1.94 12.65 7.55
C SER A 13 -2.19 11.52 8.54
N LEU A 14 -1.16 10.75 8.92
CA LEU A 14 -1.26 9.71 9.94
C LEU A 14 -1.60 10.31 11.31
N ALA A 15 -0.94 11.38 11.71
CA ALA A 15 -1.23 12.07 12.96
C ALA A 15 -2.66 12.61 12.98
N LEU A 16 -3.12 13.22 11.89
CA LEU A 16 -4.49 13.72 11.75
C LEU A 16 -5.51 12.57 11.82
N ALA A 17 -5.21 11.42 11.19
CA ALA A 17 -6.03 10.22 11.26
C ALA A 17 -6.17 9.69 12.69
N VAL A 18 -5.06 9.58 13.41
CA VAL A 18 -5.05 9.12 14.82
C VAL A 18 -5.83 10.09 15.70
N LEU A 19 -5.63 11.40 15.53
CA LEU A 19 -6.37 12.42 16.27
C LEU A 19 -7.88 12.34 15.98
N ALA A 20 -8.27 12.15 14.72
CA ALA A 20 -9.68 11.99 14.35
C ALA A 20 -10.29 10.73 14.99
N LEU A 21 -9.59 9.60 14.98
CA LEU A 21 -10.04 8.38 15.64
C LEU A 21 -10.20 8.55 17.16
N ILE A 22 -9.25 9.21 17.81
CA ILE A 22 -9.30 9.47 19.23
C ILE A 22 -10.42 10.46 19.60
N TRP A 23 -10.66 11.47 18.77
CA TRP A 23 -11.65 12.50 19.04
C TRP A 23 -13.08 12.04 18.79
N VAL A 24 -13.29 11.40 17.63
CA VAL A 24 -14.64 10.98 17.17
C VAL A 24 -15.10 9.72 17.90
N HIS A 25 -14.18 8.84 18.32
CA HIS A 25 -14.49 7.52 18.91
C HIS A 25 -15.51 6.74 18.07
N PRO A 26 -15.29 6.53 16.77
CA PRO A 26 -16.29 5.96 15.90
C PRO A 26 -16.63 4.53 16.34
N GLU A 27 -17.90 4.17 16.26
CA GLU A 27 -18.31 2.78 16.37
C GLU A 27 -17.84 2.00 15.14
N LEU A 28 -17.35 0.78 15.36
CA LEU A 28 -16.93 -0.09 14.26
C LEU A 28 -18.18 -0.65 13.56
N ASN A 29 -18.43 -0.19 12.36
CA ASN A 29 -19.61 -0.56 11.57
C ASN A 29 -19.42 -1.84 10.76
N THR A 30 -18.28 -2.49 10.88
CA THR A 30 -18.00 -3.77 10.23
C THR A 30 -18.50 -4.92 11.06
N PRO A 31 -19.11 -5.95 10.45
CA PRO A 31 -19.39 -7.19 11.16
C PRO A 31 -18.10 -7.86 11.59
N ALA A 32 -18.05 -8.34 12.84
CA ALA A 32 -16.86 -8.98 13.42
C ALA A 32 -16.42 -10.24 12.66
N PHE A 33 -17.36 -10.95 12.03
CA PHE A 33 -17.09 -12.14 11.25
C PHE A 33 -18.06 -12.26 10.06
N ARG A 34 -17.52 -12.51 8.88
CA ARG A 34 -18.29 -12.64 7.62
C ARG A 34 -18.14 -14.00 6.93
N GLY A 35 -17.60 -14.99 7.63
CA GLY A 35 -17.33 -16.30 7.06
C GLY A 35 -15.94 -16.41 6.43
N GLY A 36 -15.68 -17.58 5.83
CA GLY A 36 -14.38 -17.91 5.23
C GLY A 36 -14.30 -17.67 3.72
N PHE A 37 -15.27 -16.95 3.13
CA PHE A 37 -15.36 -16.72 1.69
C PHE A 37 -15.81 -15.29 1.39
N SER A 38 -15.17 -14.66 0.43
CA SER A 38 -15.57 -13.37 -0.16
C SER A 38 -15.96 -13.58 -1.61
N GLU A 39 -17.07 -12.98 -2.04
CA GLU A 39 -17.52 -13.03 -3.45
C GLU A 39 -16.50 -12.37 -4.39
N GLU A 40 -15.78 -11.35 -3.89
CA GLU A 40 -14.84 -10.57 -4.69
C GLU A 40 -13.42 -11.16 -4.70
N GLN A 41 -13.00 -11.74 -3.56
CA GLN A 41 -11.61 -12.20 -3.35
C GLN A 41 -11.48 -13.72 -3.26
N GLY A 42 -12.59 -14.45 -3.22
CA GLY A 42 -12.60 -15.89 -3.06
C GLY A 42 -12.43 -16.35 -1.61
N PRO A 43 -11.95 -17.59 -1.39
CA PRO A 43 -11.77 -18.14 -0.06
C PRO A 43 -10.68 -17.41 0.71
N VAL A 44 -10.89 -17.17 2.01
CA VAL A 44 -9.91 -16.53 2.90
C VAL A 44 -8.58 -17.28 2.88
N TRP A 45 -8.63 -18.61 2.80
CA TRP A 45 -7.45 -19.43 2.57
C TRP A 45 -7.43 -19.90 1.10
N PRO A 46 -6.38 -19.64 0.30
CA PRO A 46 -5.09 -19.02 0.61
C PRO A 46 -5.03 -17.50 0.42
N MET A 47 -6.12 -16.83 0.05
CA MET A 47 -6.10 -15.42 -0.36
C MET A 47 -5.61 -14.48 0.74
N LEU A 48 -5.79 -14.81 2.02
CA LEU A 48 -5.21 -14.07 3.14
C LEU A 48 -3.69 -13.93 3.00
N PHE A 49 -3.00 -14.99 2.61
CA PHE A 49 -1.54 -14.99 2.43
C PHE A 49 -1.10 -14.25 1.16
N VAL A 50 -1.93 -14.27 0.14
CA VAL A 50 -1.65 -13.57 -1.11
C VAL A 50 -1.83 -12.06 -0.96
N LEU A 51 -2.88 -11.62 -0.26
CA LEU A 51 -3.27 -10.21 -0.18
C LEU A 51 -2.75 -9.51 1.09
N VAL A 52 -2.92 -10.14 2.26
CA VAL A 52 -2.62 -9.52 3.56
C VAL A 52 -1.18 -9.76 3.98
N ALA A 53 -0.66 -10.97 3.78
CA ALA A 53 0.69 -11.30 4.20
C ALA A 53 1.79 -10.56 3.42
N CYS A 54 1.45 -9.91 2.30
CA CYS A 54 2.40 -9.03 1.59
C CYS A 54 2.88 -7.86 2.48
N GLY A 55 2.03 -7.31 3.34
CA GLY A 55 2.43 -6.30 4.32
C GLY A 55 3.25 -6.86 5.49
N ALA A 56 3.08 -8.14 5.83
CA ALA A 56 3.78 -8.77 6.93
C ALA A 56 5.14 -9.37 6.50
N VAL A 57 5.15 -10.09 5.38
CA VAL A 57 6.34 -10.77 4.84
C VAL A 57 6.34 -10.64 3.32
N SER A 58 7.10 -9.70 2.78
CA SER A 58 7.08 -9.38 1.36
C SER A 58 8.41 -9.68 0.67
N GLY A 59 8.35 -10.45 -0.41
CA GLY A 59 9.49 -10.68 -1.29
C GLY A 59 9.92 -9.42 -2.02
N PHE A 60 8.97 -8.59 -2.45
CA PHE A 60 9.28 -7.30 -3.06
C PHE A 60 10.05 -6.38 -2.09
N HIS A 61 9.62 -6.28 -0.83
CA HIS A 61 10.33 -5.48 0.16
C HIS A 61 11.72 -6.06 0.48
N SER A 62 11.92 -7.37 0.42
CA SER A 62 13.25 -7.98 0.56
C SER A 62 14.19 -7.56 -0.57
N LEU A 63 13.68 -7.48 -1.81
CA LEU A 63 14.45 -6.98 -2.97
C LEU A 63 14.76 -5.49 -2.84
N VAL A 64 13.81 -4.68 -2.35
CA VAL A 64 14.03 -3.24 -2.09
C VAL A 64 15.07 -3.04 -1.00
N ALA A 65 14.97 -3.80 0.09
CA ALA A 65 15.92 -3.73 1.20
C ALA A 65 17.34 -4.09 0.75
N GLY A 66 17.53 -5.21 0.06
CA GLY A 66 18.82 -5.64 -0.46
C GLY A 66 19.37 -4.79 -1.61
N GLY A 67 18.49 -4.41 -2.54
CA GLY A 67 18.88 -3.70 -3.76
C GLY A 67 19.06 -2.18 -3.60
N THR A 68 18.40 -1.57 -2.62
CA THR A 68 18.37 -0.10 -2.51
C THR A 68 18.68 0.38 -1.10
N THR A 69 17.91 -0.04 -0.09
CA THR A 69 18.00 0.51 1.27
C THR A 69 19.34 0.19 1.94
N SER A 70 19.81 -1.03 1.84
CA SER A 70 21.10 -1.46 2.42
C SER A 70 22.30 -0.67 1.88
N LYS A 71 22.21 -0.24 0.60
CA LYS A 71 23.26 0.55 -0.07
C LYS A 71 23.25 2.02 0.32
N GLN A 72 22.21 2.50 1.00
CA GLN A 72 22.06 3.88 1.45
C GLN A 72 22.39 4.06 2.94
N LEU A 73 22.62 2.98 3.66
CA LEU A 73 23.03 3.03 5.07
C LEU A 73 24.46 3.57 5.18
N ALA A 74 24.66 4.56 6.03
CA ALA A 74 26.01 5.09 6.32
C ALA A 74 26.81 4.15 7.23
N THR A 75 26.12 3.44 8.13
CA THR A 75 26.71 2.47 9.07
C THR A 75 25.77 1.30 9.27
N GLU A 76 26.30 0.11 9.57
CA GLU A 76 25.50 -1.10 9.84
C GLU A 76 24.57 -0.93 11.06
N SER A 77 25.01 -0.17 12.06
CA SER A 77 24.20 0.12 13.26
C SER A 77 22.88 0.84 12.97
N GLN A 78 22.79 1.57 11.85
CA GLN A 78 21.55 2.23 11.40
C GLN A 78 20.54 1.26 10.79
N GLY A 79 20.99 0.08 10.37
CA GLY A 79 20.10 -0.92 9.77
C GLY A 79 18.95 -1.32 10.68
N ARG A 80 19.27 -1.61 11.95
CA ARG A 80 18.25 -2.02 12.93
C ARG A 80 17.18 -0.96 13.21
N PRO A 81 17.49 0.29 13.60
CA PRO A 81 16.46 1.30 13.86
C PRO A 81 15.66 1.66 12.60
N ILE A 82 16.28 1.68 11.42
CA ILE A 82 15.59 1.99 10.16
C ILE A 82 14.64 0.85 9.77
N ALA A 83 15.11 -0.40 9.75
CA ALA A 83 14.28 -1.54 9.34
C ALA A 83 13.17 -1.83 10.35
N TYR A 84 13.51 -1.90 11.64
CA TYR A 84 12.54 -2.20 12.68
C TYR A 84 11.57 -1.03 12.93
N GLY A 85 12.08 0.19 12.92
CA GLY A 85 11.26 1.40 13.02
C GLY A 85 10.28 1.54 11.84
N GLY A 86 10.74 1.25 10.62
CA GLY A 86 9.88 1.20 9.42
C GLY A 86 8.78 0.15 9.56
N MET A 87 9.11 -1.06 9.99
CA MET A 87 8.14 -2.14 10.22
C MET A 87 7.07 -1.75 11.25
N LEU A 88 7.47 -1.16 12.37
CA LEU A 88 6.51 -0.71 13.40
C LEU A 88 5.61 0.41 12.89
N THR A 89 6.16 1.35 12.15
CA THR A 89 5.38 2.45 11.53
C THR A 89 4.37 1.91 10.54
N GLU A 90 4.76 0.95 9.71
CA GLU A 90 3.85 0.28 8.77
C GLU A 90 2.72 -0.44 9.51
N GLY A 91 3.02 -1.14 10.61
CA GLY A 91 2.02 -1.76 11.47
C GLY A 91 1.01 -0.75 12.03
N VAL A 92 1.46 0.41 12.48
CA VAL A 92 0.57 1.50 12.93
C VAL A 92 -0.29 2.01 11.79
N VAL A 93 0.29 2.25 10.61
CA VAL A 93 -0.47 2.69 9.41
C VAL A 93 -1.55 1.67 9.05
N ALA A 94 -1.22 0.37 9.09
CA ALA A 94 -2.17 -0.70 8.79
C ALA A 94 -3.35 -0.71 9.78
N VAL A 95 -3.09 -0.64 11.08
CA VAL A 95 -4.14 -0.58 12.10
C VAL A 95 -5.01 0.67 11.95
N VAL A 96 -4.40 1.83 11.78
CA VAL A 96 -5.11 3.10 11.56
C VAL A 96 -5.99 3.02 10.31
N THR A 97 -5.48 2.44 9.21
CA THR A 97 -6.25 2.27 7.97
C THR A 97 -7.48 1.39 8.18
N VAL A 98 -7.35 0.26 8.88
CA VAL A 98 -8.49 -0.61 9.22
C VAL A 98 -9.51 0.14 10.06
N LEU A 99 -9.08 0.90 11.07
CA LEU A 99 -9.98 1.67 11.93
C LEU A 99 -10.67 2.81 11.17
N LEU A 100 -9.96 3.51 10.27
CA LEU A 100 -10.55 4.58 9.43
C LEU A 100 -11.63 4.04 8.51
N VAL A 101 -11.39 2.89 7.88
CA VAL A 101 -12.37 2.29 6.96
C VAL A 101 -13.53 1.68 7.73
N SER A 102 -13.26 0.97 8.83
CA SER A 102 -14.30 0.28 9.61
C SER A 102 -15.17 1.21 10.46
N GLY A 103 -14.62 2.33 10.91
CA GLY A 103 -15.34 3.35 11.69
C GLY A 103 -15.86 4.51 10.85
N GLY A 104 -15.22 4.81 9.71
CA GLY A 104 -15.59 5.94 8.85
C GLY A 104 -16.55 5.60 7.72
N LEU A 105 -16.75 4.31 7.40
CA LEU A 105 -17.69 3.84 6.39
C LEU A 105 -18.76 2.92 7.00
N TYR A 106 -19.88 2.75 6.30
CA TYR A 106 -21.00 1.95 6.74
C TYR A 106 -21.18 0.68 5.89
N TRP A 107 -21.35 -0.47 6.53
CA TRP A 107 -21.69 -1.73 5.86
C TRP A 107 -23.19 -1.96 5.71
N VAL A 108 -23.97 -1.35 6.60
CA VAL A 108 -25.44 -1.37 6.59
C VAL A 108 -25.88 0.07 6.82
N ALA A 109 -26.92 0.51 6.13
CA ALA A 109 -27.45 1.87 6.29
C ALA A 109 -27.83 2.12 7.76
N PRO A 110 -27.19 3.05 8.46
CA PRO A 110 -27.64 3.45 9.78
C PRO A 110 -28.97 4.22 9.64
N GLY A 111 -29.84 4.09 10.61
CA GLY A 111 -31.00 4.96 10.67
C GLY A 111 -30.55 6.42 10.77
N GLY A 112 -31.06 7.33 9.92
CA GLY A 112 -30.70 8.74 10.04
C GLY A 112 -30.24 9.47 8.78
N GLY A 113 -30.49 8.90 7.58
CA GLY A 113 -30.28 9.63 6.32
C GLY A 113 -28.84 9.75 5.84
N VAL A 114 -27.97 8.83 6.24
CA VAL A 114 -26.60 8.76 5.72
C VAL A 114 -26.63 8.41 4.22
N ASP A 115 -25.92 9.18 3.43
CA ASP A 115 -25.77 8.90 2.00
C ASP A 115 -24.87 7.67 1.78
N MET A 116 -25.49 6.53 1.54
CA MET A 116 -24.81 5.26 1.29
C MET A 116 -24.02 5.26 -0.03
N ASN A 117 -24.35 6.11 -1.00
CA ASN A 117 -23.58 6.20 -2.24
C ASN A 117 -22.17 6.76 -1.99
N THR A 118 -22.04 7.62 -0.97
CA THR A 118 -20.77 8.26 -0.60
C THR A 118 -20.05 7.55 0.54
N LEU A 119 -20.80 7.09 1.55
CA LEU A 119 -20.24 6.51 2.78
C LEU A 119 -20.50 5.00 2.92
N GLY A 120 -21.21 4.37 1.99
CA GLY A 120 -21.38 2.92 1.93
C GLY A 120 -20.07 2.25 1.52
N PHE A 121 -19.60 1.26 2.29
CA PHE A 121 -18.35 0.57 1.98
C PHE A 121 -18.38 -0.10 0.60
N ARG A 122 -19.43 -0.84 0.29
CA ARG A 122 -19.57 -1.56 -0.98
C ARG A 122 -19.67 -0.62 -2.18
N GLU A 123 -20.43 0.45 -2.05
CA GLU A 123 -20.65 1.45 -3.07
C GLU A 123 -19.35 2.22 -3.36
N THR A 124 -18.66 2.62 -2.32
CA THR A 124 -17.35 3.29 -2.42
C THR A 124 -16.30 2.37 -3.05
N LEU A 125 -16.29 1.10 -2.66
CA LEU A 125 -15.34 0.12 -3.22
C LEU A 125 -15.59 -0.12 -4.73
N LYS A 126 -16.87 -0.18 -5.17
CA LYS A 126 -17.24 -0.32 -6.58
C LYS A 126 -16.94 0.91 -7.42
N SER A 127 -17.07 2.11 -6.85
CA SER A 127 -16.89 3.38 -7.59
C SER A 127 -15.43 3.79 -7.76
N GLY A 128 -14.57 3.52 -6.79
CA GLY A 128 -13.17 3.97 -6.82
C GLY A 128 -12.18 3.08 -6.07
N GLY A 129 -12.59 1.84 -5.79
CA GLY A 129 -11.74 0.85 -5.16
C GLY A 129 -11.30 1.21 -3.74
N TRP A 130 -10.26 0.54 -3.28
CA TRP A 130 -9.72 0.68 -1.93
C TRP A 130 -9.14 2.07 -1.63
N ILE A 131 -8.65 2.77 -2.65
CA ILE A 131 -8.12 4.14 -2.51
C ILE A 131 -9.22 5.10 -2.08
N LEU A 132 -10.38 5.00 -2.74
CA LEU A 132 -11.53 5.85 -2.41
C LEU A 132 -12.14 5.47 -1.05
N ALA A 133 -12.19 4.17 -0.74
CA ALA A 133 -12.66 3.70 0.56
C ALA A 133 -11.81 4.26 1.72
N TYR A 134 -10.48 4.26 1.58
CA TYR A 134 -9.58 4.89 2.53
C TYR A 134 -9.83 6.41 2.62
N GLY A 135 -9.90 7.08 1.46
CA GLY A 135 -10.14 8.53 1.37
C GLY A 135 -11.45 8.96 2.03
N HIS A 136 -12.54 8.24 1.75
CA HIS A 136 -13.85 8.54 2.32
C HIS A 136 -13.93 8.24 3.81
N GLY A 137 -13.34 7.12 4.26
CA GLY A 137 -13.27 6.79 5.69
C GLY A 137 -12.52 7.88 6.49
N PHE A 138 -11.36 8.30 6.00
CA PHE A 138 -10.61 9.40 6.57
C PHE A 138 -11.39 10.72 6.52
N GLY A 139 -11.95 11.04 5.34
CA GLY A 139 -12.69 12.29 5.12
C GLY A 139 -13.88 12.45 6.04
N ASN A 140 -14.64 11.37 6.28
CA ASN A 140 -15.77 11.37 7.19
C ASN A 140 -15.35 11.66 8.63
N LEU A 141 -14.32 10.97 9.13
CA LEU A 141 -13.87 11.15 10.52
C LEU A 141 -13.23 12.53 10.75
N VAL A 142 -12.44 13.01 9.78
CA VAL A 142 -11.86 14.35 9.88
C VAL A 142 -12.93 15.44 9.81
N ASN A 143 -13.95 15.31 8.96
CA ASN A 143 -15.05 16.24 8.90
C ASN A 143 -15.88 16.26 10.20
N GLN A 144 -16.07 15.10 10.84
CA GLN A 144 -16.74 15.03 12.16
C GLN A 144 -15.92 15.69 13.27
N MET A 145 -14.58 15.53 13.25
CA MET A 145 -13.71 16.19 14.21
C MET A 145 -13.59 17.71 13.95
N LEU A 146 -13.49 18.10 12.70
CA LEU A 146 -13.25 19.48 12.25
C LEU A 146 -14.32 19.87 11.20
N PRO A 147 -15.52 20.30 11.62
CA PRO A 147 -16.65 20.58 10.69
C PRO A 147 -16.38 21.70 9.68
N PHE A 148 -15.39 22.54 9.92
CA PHE A 148 -14.98 23.58 8.97
C PHE A 148 -14.16 23.02 7.79
N ILE A 149 -13.63 21.79 7.90
CA ILE A 149 -12.98 21.08 6.79
C ILE A 149 -14.04 20.22 6.10
N SER A 150 -14.32 20.54 4.83
CA SER A 150 -15.33 19.76 4.09
C SER A 150 -14.90 18.31 3.90
N PHE A 151 -15.84 17.39 3.88
CA PHE A 151 -15.63 15.97 3.60
C PHE A 151 -14.79 15.74 2.33
N ALA A 152 -15.14 16.43 1.23
CA ALA A 152 -14.45 16.29 -0.05
C ALA A 152 -12.99 16.72 0.04
N PHE A 153 -12.69 17.81 0.75
CA PHE A 153 -11.32 18.29 0.92
C PHE A 153 -10.49 17.36 1.80
N ALA A 154 -11.05 16.87 2.90
CA ALA A 154 -10.37 15.90 3.77
C ALA A 154 -10.11 14.57 3.03
N SER A 155 -11.08 14.07 2.26
CA SER A 155 -10.91 12.87 1.42
C SER A 155 -9.82 13.06 0.37
N MET A 156 -9.78 14.23 -0.28
CA MET A 156 -8.74 14.56 -1.25
C MET A 156 -7.34 14.55 -0.62
N ILE A 157 -7.17 15.12 0.57
CA ILE A 157 -5.89 15.10 1.32
C ILE A 157 -5.46 13.66 1.57
N ALA A 158 -6.37 12.78 2.01
CA ALA A 158 -6.07 11.39 2.28
C ALA A 158 -5.62 10.64 1.01
N VAL A 159 -6.33 10.83 -0.10
CA VAL A 159 -5.98 10.22 -1.39
C VAL A 159 -4.63 10.75 -1.90
N LEU A 160 -4.36 12.04 -1.76
CA LEU A 160 -3.07 12.61 -2.14
C LEU A 160 -1.92 12.07 -1.27
N ALA A 161 -2.12 11.94 0.04
CA ALA A 161 -1.14 11.35 0.94
C ALA A 161 -0.82 9.91 0.55
N LEU A 162 -1.85 9.10 0.27
CA LEU A 162 -1.70 7.71 -0.17
C LEU A 162 -0.98 7.62 -1.51
N ASN A 163 -1.36 8.44 -2.49
CA ASN A 163 -0.69 8.48 -3.79
C ASN A 163 0.78 8.90 -3.68
N THR A 164 1.09 9.85 -2.82
CA THR A 164 2.48 10.27 -2.55
C THR A 164 3.30 9.11 -2.00
N PHE A 165 2.73 8.31 -1.09
CA PHE A 165 3.35 7.10 -0.55
C PHE A 165 3.58 6.03 -1.65
N VAL A 166 2.59 5.77 -2.49
CA VAL A 166 2.70 4.80 -3.60
C VAL A 166 3.75 5.24 -4.62
N LEU A 167 3.87 6.53 -4.91
CA LEU A 167 4.88 7.06 -5.83
C LEU A 167 6.32 6.79 -5.38
N THR A 168 6.60 6.78 -4.07
CA THR A 168 7.94 6.45 -3.56
C THR A 168 8.30 4.99 -3.83
N THR A 169 7.33 4.10 -3.68
CA THR A 169 7.49 2.67 -4.00
C THR A 169 7.68 2.44 -5.49
N LEU A 170 6.91 3.15 -6.33
CA LEU A 170 7.02 3.07 -7.78
C LEU A 170 8.43 3.45 -8.29
N ASP A 171 9.04 4.51 -7.75
CA ASP A 171 10.40 4.90 -8.10
C ASP A 171 11.41 3.77 -7.81
N SER A 172 11.30 3.13 -6.65
CA SER A 172 12.15 2.00 -6.28
C SER A 172 11.90 0.77 -7.16
N ALA A 173 10.64 0.46 -7.47
CA ALA A 173 10.26 -0.65 -8.34
C ALA A 173 10.84 -0.48 -9.75
N VAL A 174 10.68 0.69 -10.35
CA VAL A 174 11.23 1.00 -11.68
C VAL A 174 12.76 0.87 -11.69
N ARG A 175 13.42 1.34 -10.62
CA ARG A 175 14.88 1.24 -10.48
C ARG A 175 15.36 -0.21 -10.42
N ILE A 176 14.74 -1.04 -9.58
CA ILE A 176 15.09 -2.45 -9.43
C ILE A 176 14.83 -3.21 -10.74
N THR A 177 13.67 -3.03 -11.36
CA THR A 177 13.32 -3.68 -12.63
C THR A 177 14.31 -3.30 -13.73
N ARG A 178 14.72 -2.03 -13.78
CA ARG A 178 15.76 -1.58 -14.69
C ARG A 178 17.09 -2.30 -14.46
N PHE A 179 17.53 -2.46 -13.22
CA PHE A 179 18.76 -3.20 -12.93
C PHE A 179 18.67 -4.66 -13.36
N ILE A 180 17.55 -5.32 -13.08
CA ILE A 180 17.30 -6.70 -13.49
C ILE A 180 17.36 -6.82 -15.03
N LEU A 181 16.76 -5.89 -15.77
CA LEU A 181 16.80 -5.88 -17.23
C LEU A 181 18.22 -5.65 -17.77
N GLN A 182 18.97 -4.73 -17.17
CA GLN A 182 20.36 -4.45 -17.56
C GLN A 182 21.26 -5.65 -17.32
N GLU A 183 21.12 -6.34 -16.20
CA GLU A 183 21.93 -7.50 -15.85
C GLU A 183 21.54 -8.76 -16.65
N SER A 184 20.23 -8.98 -16.88
CA SER A 184 19.76 -10.21 -17.56
C SER A 184 19.83 -10.11 -19.07
N ILE A 185 19.32 -9.02 -19.64
CA ILE A 185 19.16 -8.85 -21.10
C ILE A 185 20.25 -7.96 -21.68
N GLY A 186 20.69 -6.94 -20.94
CA GLY A 186 21.67 -5.97 -21.40
C GLY A 186 23.03 -6.58 -21.71
N GLN A 187 23.39 -7.71 -21.13
CA GLN A 187 24.59 -8.46 -21.48
C GLN A 187 24.53 -9.05 -22.90
N LYS A 188 23.34 -9.36 -23.39
CA LYS A 188 23.12 -9.96 -24.73
C LYS A 188 22.71 -8.90 -25.76
N VAL A 189 22.01 -7.87 -25.35
CA VAL A 189 21.45 -6.82 -26.21
C VAL A 189 21.91 -5.46 -25.70
N SER A 190 22.89 -4.87 -26.39
CA SER A 190 23.56 -3.61 -25.99
C SER A 190 22.61 -2.43 -25.79
N VAL A 191 21.47 -2.41 -26.47
CA VAL A 191 20.42 -1.37 -26.33
C VAL A 191 19.90 -1.30 -24.90
N PHE A 192 19.76 -2.44 -24.22
CA PHE A 192 19.31 -2.52 -22.82
C PHE A 192 20.40 -2.19 -21.78
N GLN A 193 21.61 -1.83 -22.19
CA GLN A 193 22.61 -1.26 -21.29
C GLN A 193 22.30 0.20 -20.93
N SER A 194 21.54 0.91 -21.79
CA SER A 194 21.14 2.29 -21.54
C SER A 194 20.06 2.36 -20.45
N LYS A 195 20.36 3.13 -19.39
CA LYS A 195 19.42 3.36 -18.30
C LYS A 195 18.10 4.02 -18.76
N TYR A 196 18.16 4.86 -19.77
CA TYR A 196 16.98 5.57 -20.30
C TYR A 196 16.07 4.62 -21.07
N ILE A 197 16.63 3.80 -21.94
CA ILE A 197 15.87 2.83 -22.75
C ILE A 197 15.19 1.81 -21.84
N CYS A 198 15.91 1.24 -20.87
CA CYS A 198 15.32 0.34 -19.87
C CYS A 198 14.19 0.98 -19.09
N THR A 199 14.38 2.23 -18.64
CA THR A 199 13.34 2.94 -17.88
C THR A 199 12.10 3.18 -18.74
N ILE A 200 12.26 3.67 -19.98
CA ILE A 200 11.15 3.89 -20.90
C ILE A 200 10.41 2.57 -21.20
N PHE A 201 11.15 1.49 -21.43
CA PHE A 201 10.57 0.17 -21.65
C PHE A 201 9.71 -0.29 -20.47
N VAL A 202 10.24 -0.18 -19.23
CA VAL A 202 9.51 -0.55 -18.01
C VAL A 202 8.25 0.29 -17.84
N VAL A 203 8.34 1.60 -18.06
CA VAL A 203 7.20 2.52 -17.91
C VAL A 203 6.12 2.26 -18.95
N ILE A 204 6.50 2.06 -20.22
CA ILE A 204 5.54 1.73 -21.29
C ILE A 204 4.84 0.41 -20.98
N PHE A 205 5.58 -0.62 -20.56
CA PHE A 205 5.01 -1.93 -20.26
C PHE A 205 4.05 -1.86 -19.08
N ALA A 206 4.44 -1.16 -18.01
CA ALA A 206 3.57 -0.92 -16.85
C ALA A 206 2.30 -0.15 -17.22
N TYR A 207 2.43 0.89 -18.07
CA TYR A 207 1.29 1.66 -18.57
C TYR A 207 0.32 0.80 -19.39
N LEU A 208 0.82 -0.04 -20.28
CA LEU A 208 -0.02 -0.94 -21.08
C LEU A 208 -0.79 -1.93 -20.20
N ILE A 209 -0.16 -2.50 -19.18
CA ILE A 209 -0.83 -3.38 -18.23
C ILE A 209 -1.92 -2.63 -17.45
N GLY A 210 -1.62 -1.41 -17.00
CA GLY A 210 -2.58 -0.58 -16.24
C GLY A 210 -3.75 -0.11 -17.10
N ALA A 211 -3.48 0.32 -18.34
CA ALA A 211 -4.50 0.84 -19.25
C ALA A 211 -5.46 -0.24 -19.82
N THR A 212 -5.06 -1.51 -19.76
CA THR A 212 -5.86 -2.64 -20.26
C THR A 212 -6.54 -3.45 -19.18
N ASP A 213 -6.57 -2.99 -17.93
CA ASP A 213 -7.03 -3.72 -16.75
C ASP A 213 -6.37 -5.10 -16.57
N GLY A 214 -5.25 -5.31 -17.25
CA GLY A 214 -4.45 -6.53 -17.18
C GLY A 214 -3.88 -6.78 -15.78
N TRP A 215 -3.76 -5.72 -14.98
CA TRP A 215 -3.29 -5.77 -13.60
C TRP A 215 -4.17 -6.66 -12.71
N GLU A 216 -5.49 -6.68 -12.91
CA GLU A 216 -6.41 -7.51 -12.14
C GLU A 216 -6.11 -9.00 -12.30
N LYS A 217 -5.76 -9.41 -13.53
CA LYS A 217 -5.41 -10.80 -13.84
C LYS A 217 -4.02 -11.20 -13.32
N ILE A 218 -3.10 -10.22 -13.29
CA ILE A 218 -1.73 -10.44 -12.86
C ILE A 218 -1.61 -10.38 -11.33
N TRP A 219 -2.51 -9.69 -10.64
CA TRP A 219 -2.43 -9.47 -9.21
C TRP A 219 -2.31 -10.74 -8.36
N PRO A 220 -3.10 -11.81 -8.58
CA PRO A 220 -2.94 -13.07 -7.85
C PRO A 220 -1.59 -13.74 -8.11
N ILE A 221 -1.09 -13.67 -9.35
CA ILE A 221 0.23 -14.22 -9.73
C ILE A 221 1.34 -13.43 -9.04
N PHE A 222 1.22 -12.11 -9.02
CA PHE A 222 2.14 -11.24 -8.27
C PHE A 222 2.16 -11.61 -6.79
N GLY A 223 1.01 -11.78 -6.16
CA GLY A 223 0.93 -12.15 -4.74
C GLY A 223 1.62 -13.47 -4.44
N ALA A 224 1.35 -14.51 -5.24
CA ALA A 224 1.99 -15.82 -5.08
C ALA A 224 3.52 -15.76 -5.30
N THR A 225 3.97 -15.06 -6.34
CA THR A 225 5.40 -14.88 -6.63
C THR A 225 6.09 -14.08 -5.53
N ASN A 226 5.44 -13.06 -5.01
CA ASN A 226 5.94 -12.25 -3.90
C ASN A 226 6.19 -13.10 -2.64
N GLN A 227 5.28 -14.00 -2.31
CA GLN A 227 5.44 -14.92 -1.17
C GLN A 227 6.56 -15.95 -1.41
N LEU A 228 6.71 -16.44 -2.64
CA LEU A 228 7.81 -17.32 -3.00
C LEU A 228 9.16 -16.64 -2.80
N ILE A 229 9.31 -15.41 -3.27
CA ILE A 229 10.55 -14.63 -3.09
C ILE A 229 10.80 -14.36 -1.61
N ALA A 230 9.77 -14.06 -0.82
CA ALA A 230 9.90 -13.90 0.63
C ALA A 230 10.43 -15.18 1.30
N ALA A 231 9.89 -16.34 0.93
CA ALA A 231 10.35 -17.63 1.45
C ALA A 231 11.83 -17.90 1.10
N ILE A 232 12.24 -17.61 -0.14
CA ILE A 232 13.65 -17.74 -0.58
C ILE A 232 14.54 -16.79 0.24
N ALA A 233 14.13 -15.52 0.42
CA ALA A 233 14.90 -14.56 1.20
C ALA A 233 15.09 -15.00 2.65
N LEU A 234 14.03 -15.50 3.29
CA LEU A 234 14.09 -16.04 4.65
C LEU A 234 15.00 -17.29 4.73
N PHE A 235 14.96 -18.15 3.72
CA PHE A 235 15.83 -19.32 3.65
C PHE A 235 17.31 -18.90 3.53
N VAL A 236 17.61 -17.91 2.69
CA VAL A 236 18.98 -17.37 2.56
C VAL A 236 19.47 -16.77 3.89
N ILE A 237 18.62 -16.01 4.59
CA ILE A 237 18.95 -15.45 5.90
C ILE A 237 19.20 -16.57 6.92
N ALA A 238 18.35 -17.59 6.95
CA ALA A 238 18.49 -18.72 7.87
C ALA A 238 19.82 -19.48 7.63
N THR A 239 20.18 -19.71 6.37
CA THR A 239 21.47 -20.37 6.05
C THR A 239 22.70 -19.51 6.36
N TRP A 240 22.55 -18.19 6.31
CA TRP A 240 23.64 -17.27 6.69
C TRP A 240 23.86 -17.18 8.20
N LEU A 241 22.79 -17.36 9.00
CA LEU A 241 22.85 -17.32 10.46
C LEU A 241 23.35 -18.62 11.11
N MET A 242 23.35 -19.75 10.38
CA MET A 242 23.89 -21.04 10.80
C MET A 242 25.39 -21.13 10.59
#